data_109e2e82f6df73e237368a754ce37f9e
#
_entry.id   109e2e82f6df73e237368a754ce37f9e
#
_cell.length_a   1.000
_cell.length_b   1.000
_cell.length_c   1.000
_cell.angle_alpha   90.00
_cell.angle_beta   90.00
_cell.angle_gamma   90.00
#
_symmetry.space_group_name_H-M   'P 1'
#
loop_
_entity.id
_entity.type
_entity.pdbx_description
1 polymer ?
#
loop_
_entity_poly.entity_id
_entity_poly.type
_entity_poly.pdbx_seq_one_letter_code
_entity_poly.pdbx_strand_id
1 'polypeptide(L)'
;MTPVPCRGEVWWVEPADVGRRPMVVLTRDAAIGPMGRAVVAPCTTNVRGLPTEVLLEPGEDPVPQVSVVSLDSVLNVPLGSLVERLGRLSDDRMRQICAALAAAVDCSA
;
A
#
# COMPACT_ATOMS: atom_id res chain seq x y z
N MET A 1 -8.49 -17.92 12.82
CA MET A 1 -7.12 -17.59 12.39
C MET A 1 -7.18 -16.38 11.46
N THR A 2 -6.49 -15.31 11.82
CA THR A 2 -6.47 -14.09 11.00
C THR A 2 -5.56 -14.34 9.78
N PRO A 3 -6.03 -14.10 8.55
CA PRO A 3 -5.18 -14.29 7.39
C PRO A 3 -4.00 -13.31 7.41
N VAL A 4 -2.83 -13.81 7.04
CA VAL A 4 -1.63 -12.98 6.93
C VAL A 4 -1.72 -12.22 5.60
N PRO A 5 -1.53 -10.90 5.59
CA PRO A 5 -1.55 -10.14 4.34
C PRO A 5 -0.38 -10.54 3.44
N CYS A 6 -0.56 -10.33 2.14
CA CYS A 6 0.46 -10.59 1.13
C CYS A 6 0.87 -9.29 0.44
N ARG A 7 2.12 -9.26 -0.03
CA ARG A 7 2.62 -8.13 -0.82
C ARG A 7 1.71 -7.86 -2.02
N GLY A 8 1.39 -6.59 -2.25
CA GLY A 8 0.54 -6.15 -3.34
C GLY A 8 -0.94 -6.15 -3.02
N GLU A 9 -1.33 -6.63 -1.86
CA GLU A 9 -2.73 -6.53 -1.43
C GLU A 9 -3.04 -5.13 -0.93
N VAL A 10 -4.29 -4.73 -1.12
CA VAL A 10 -4.83 -3.48 -0.58
C VAL A 10 -5.72 -3.85 0.59
N TRP A 11 -5.46 -3.23 1.73
CA TRP A 11 -6.20 -3.45 2.97
C TRP A 11 -6.69 -2.15 3.55
N TRP A 12 -7.86 -2.18 4.21
CA TRP A 12 -8.22 -1.12 5.14
C TRP A 12 -7.28 -1.21 6.34
N VAL A 13 -6.60 -0.10 6.65
CA VAL A 13 -5.63 -0.04 7.74
C VAL A 13 -6.06 1.05 8.72
N GLU A 14 -6.00 0.72 10.02
CA GLU A 14 -6.34 1.64 11.11
C GLU A 14 -5.13 1.86 12.01
N PRO A 15 -4.18 2.74 11.62
CA PRO A 15 -3.13 3.13 12.53
C PRO A 15 -3.70 4.01 13.63
N ALA A 16 -3.08 3.98 14.83
CA ALA A 16 -3.62 4.59 16.03
C ALA A 16 -3.99 6.08 15.92
N ASP A 17 -3.27 6.82 15.08
CA ASP A 17 -3.38 8.30 15.05
C ASP A 17 -4.00 8.88 13.79
N VAL A 18 -4.31 8.07 12.77
CA VAL A 18 -4.69 8.58 11.45
C VAL A 18 -5.87 7.84 10.89
N GLY A 19 -6.96 7.89 11.24
CA GLY A 19 -8.15 7.29 10.66
C GLY A 19 -7.94 6.15 9.64
N ARG A 20 -8.97 5.40 9.41
CA ARG A 20 -8.98 4.25 8.50
C ARG A 20 -8.85 4.67 7.04
N ARG A 21 -7.94 4.05 6.31
CA ARG A 21 -7.79 4.27 4.87
C ARG A 21 -7.23 3.05 4.16
N PRO A 22 -7.45 2.91 2.84
CA PRO A 22 -6.84 1.83 2.08
C PRO A 22 -5.33 2.03 2.01
N MET A 23 -4.57 0.94 2.15
CA MET A 23 -3.12 0.98 2.01
C MET A 23 -2.63 -0.27 1.28
N VAL A 24 -1.55 -0.12 0.52
CA VAL A 24 -0.93 -1.21 -0.23
C VAL A 24 0.20 -1.83 0.58
N VAL A 25 0.19 -3.16 0.67
CA VAL A 25 1.23 -3.92 1.38
C VAL A 25 2.48 -4.00 0.50
N LEU A 26 3.60 -3.52 1.02
CA LEU A 26 4.88 -3.48 0.30
C LEU A 26 5.87 -4.54 0.74
N THR A 27 5.82 -4.97 2.01
CA THR A 27 6.77 -5.95 2.55
C THR A 27 6.70 -7.27 1.79
N ARG A 28 7.85 -7.87 1.54
CA ARG A 28 7.91 -9.19 0.90
C ARG A 28 7.22 -10.25 1.75
N ASP A 29 6.53 -11.17 1.10
CA ASP A 29 5.69 -12.16 1.78
C ASP A 29 6.43 -12.95 2.86
N ALA A 30 7.67 -13.36 2.59
CA ALA A 30 8.44 -14.18 3.54
C ALA A 30 8.73 -13.46 4.85
N ALA A 31 8.71 -12.13 4.87
CA ALA A 31 9.05 -11.35 6.06
C ALA A 31 7.82 -10.94 6.89
N ILE A 32 6.65 -10.90 6.30
CA ILE A 32 5.44 -10.36 6.97
C ILE A 32 5.11 -11.13 8.24
N GLY A 33 4.97 -12.46 8.14
CA GLY A 33 4.63 -13.28 9.30
C GLY A 33 5.68 -13.21 10.40
N PRO A 34 6.95 -13.53 10.10
CA PRO A 34 8.01 -13.49 11.12
C PRO A 34 8.19 -12.13 11.79
N MET A 35 8.03 -11.04 11.06
CA MET A 35 8.18 -9.70 11.64
C MET A 35 6.95 -9.25 12.42
N GLY A 36 5.78 -9.81 12.13
CA GLY A 36 4.52 -9.38 12.73
C GLY A 36 4.13 -7.97 12.35
N ARG A 37 4.75 -7.40 11.32
CA ARG A 37 4.55 -6.03 10.86
C ARG A 37 4.65 -5.99 9.34
N ALA A 38 4.14 -4.92 8.75
CA ALA A 38 4.25 -4.70 7.31
C ALA A 38 4.47 -3.22 7.01
N VAL A 39 5.29 -2.95 6.01
CA VAL A 39 5.40 -1.61 5.43
C VAL A 39 4.26 -1.47 4.45
N VAL A 40 3.49 -0.39 4.60
CA VAL A 40 2.31 -0.11 3.77
C VAL A 40 2.40 1.31 3.22
N ALA A 41 1.80 1.53 2.04
CA ALA A 41 1.74 2.84 1.42
C ALA A 41 0.28 3.30 1.37
N PRO A 42 -0.05 4.47 1.94
CA PRO A 42 -1.44 4.92 2.00
C PRO A 42 -1.96 5.39 0.65
N CYS A 43 -3.25 5.14 0.42
CA CYS A 43 -3.99 5.68 -0.71
C CYS A 43 -4.69 6.95 -0.27
N THR A 44 -4.58 8.01 -1.06
CA THR A 44 -5.23 9.29 -0.78
C THR A 44 -5.97 9.79 -2.00
N THR A 45 -7.10 10.45 -1.78
CA THR A 45 -7.85 11.09 -2.85
C THR A 45 -7.26 12.44 -3.24
N ASN A 46 -6.30 12.94 -2.48
CA ASN A 46 -5.60 14.20 -2.77
C ASN A 46 -4.45 13.96 -3.75
N VAL A 47 -4.74 14.05 -5.04
CA VAL A 47 -3.77 13.80 -6.12
C VAL A 47 -2.91 15.05 -6.33
N ARG A 48 -1.58 14.90 -6.22
CA ARG A 48 -0.62 16.00 -6.39
C ARG A 48 0.15 15.93 -7.70
N GLY A 49 0.07 14.79 -8.42
CA GLY A 49 0.78 14.61 -9.70
C GLY A 49 2.28 14.40 -9.54
N LEU A 50 2.72 13.82 -8.41
CA LEU A 50 4.14 13.60 -8.15
C LEU A 50 4.62 12.27 -8.74
N PRO A 51 5.91 12.16 -9.11
CA PRO A 51 6.45 10.88 -9.60
C PRO A 51 6.47 9.78 -8.53
N THR A 52 6.24 10.14 -7.28
CA THR A 52 6.15 9.23 -6.14
C THR A 52 4.72 8.76 -5.88
N GLU A 53 3.78 9.09 -6.74
CA GLU A 53 2.37 8.70 -6.65
C GLU A 53 1.99 7.75 -7.78
N VAL A 54 1.14 6.77 -7.47
CA VAL A 54 0.59 5.84 -8.47
C VAL A 54 -0.93 5.92 -8.45
N LEU A 55 -1.53 6.25 -9.59
CA LEU A 55 -2.98 6.37 -9.72
C LEU A 55 -3.64 4.99 -9.69
N LEU A 56 -4.68 4.86 -8.88
CA LEU A 56 -5.54 3.67 -8.81
C LEU A 56 -6.98 4.08 -9.12
N GLU A 57 -7.70 3.22 -9.84
CA GLU A 57 -9.06 3.48 -10.28
C GLU A 57 -9.99 2.32 -9.89
N PRO A 58 -11.18 2.63 -9.31
CA PRO A 58 -12.17 1.59 -9.01
C PRO A 58 -12.52 0.79 -10.25
N GLY A 59 -12.73 -0.51 -10.09
CA GLY A 59 -13.02 -1.40 -11.21
C GLY A 59 -11.78 -2.10 -11.74
N GLU A 60 -10.68 -1.37 -11.95
CA GLU A 60 -9.39 -1.97 -12.29
C GLU A 60 -8.62 -2.35 -11.04
N ASP A 61 -8.70 -1.52 -10.03
CA ASP A 61 -7.94 -1.68 -8.78
C ASP A 61 -8.90 -1.83 -7.60
N PRO A 62 -8.49 -2.55 -6.55
CA PRO A 62 -9.37 -2.81 -5.39
C PRO A 62 -9.40 -1.61 -4.44
N VAL A 63 -9.88 -0.48 -4.94
CA VAL A 63 -10.06 0.75 -4.15
C VAL A 63 -11.48 1.26 -4.30
N PRO A 64 -12.05 1.90 -3.26
CA PRO A 64 -13.44 2.36 -3.30
C PRO A 64 -13.65 3.62 -4.16
N GLN A 65 -12.60 4.38 -4.41
CA GLN A 65 -12.68 5.60 -5.21
C GLN A 65 -11.33 5.91 -5.85
N VAL A 66 -11.33 6.79 -6.86
CA VAL A 66 -10.09 7.21 -7.51
C VAL A 66 -9.16 7.80 -6.46
N SER A 67 -7.93 7.29 -6.43
CA SER A 67 -6.95 7.68 -5.42
C SER A 67 -5.54 7.48 -5.98
N VAL A 68 -4.54 7.95 -5.24
CA VAL A 68 -3.15 7.68 -5.54
C VAL A 68 -2.50 7.00 -4.34
N VAL A 69 -1.60 6.07 -4.63
CA VAL A 69 -0.73 5.48 -3.60
C VAL A 69 0.42 6.45 -3.40
N SER A 70 0.60 6.92 -2.16
CA SER A 70 1.68 7.86 -1.83
C SER A 70 2.89 7.11 -1.29
N LEU A 71 3.95 7.02 -2.10
CA LEU A 71 5.17 6.31 -1.70
C LEU A 71 6.09 7.20 -0.86
N ASP A 72 5.78 8.49 -0.73
CA ASP A 72 6.48 9.39 0.19
C ASP A 72 6.01 9.21 1.64
N SER A 73 4.89 8.55 1.85
CA SER A 73 4.24 8.48 3.16
C SER A 73 4.13 7.04 3.69
N VAL A 74 5.05 6.17 3.33
CA VAL A 74 5.01 4.78 3.77
C VAL A 74 5.09 4.66 5.29
N LEU A 75 4.39 3.66 5.84
CA LEU A 75 4.30 3.41 7.28
C LEU A 75 4.69 1.97 7.55
N ASN A 76 5.28 1.72 8.72
CA ASN A 76 5.49 0.37 9.24
C ASN A 76 4.47 0.14 10.33
N VAL A 77 3.51 -0.76 10.11
CA VAL A 77 2.40 -0.97 11.03
C VAL A 77 2.34 -2.42 11.52
N PRO A 78 1.83 -2.67 12.75
CA PRO A 78 1.58 -4.03 13.20
C PRO A 78 0.47 -4.67 12.38
N LEU A 79 0.52 -6.00 12.20
CA LEU A 79 -0.47 -6.71 11.38
C LEU A 79 -1.89 -6.52 11.88
N GLY A 80 -2.08 -6.32 13.18
CA GLY A 80 -3.39 -6.05 13.75
C GLY A 80 -4.04 -4.76 13.25
N SER A 81 -3.27 -3.86 12.66
CA SER A 81 -3.79 -2.61 12.08
C SER A 81 -4.44 -2.84 10.71
N LEU A 82 -4.16 -3.96 10.06
CA LEU A 82 -4.79 -4.34 8.79
C LEU A 82 -6.10 -5.06 9.11
N VAL A 83 -7.23 -4.37 8.90
CA VAL A 83 -8.51 -4.84 9.43
C VAL A 83 -9.41 -5.51 8.41
N GLU A 84 -9.28 -5.18 7.13
CA GLU A 84 -10.10 -5.77 6.08
C GLU A 84 -9.37 -5.75 4.74
N ARG A 85 -9.32 -6.92 4.08
CA ARG A 85 -8.71 -7.02 2.75
C ARG A 85 -9.68 -6.50 1.69
N LEU A 86 -9.20 -5.63 0.81
CA LEU A 86 -9.97 -5.11 -0.31
C LEU A 86 -9.71 -5.88 -1.60
N GLY A 87 -8.49 -6.34 -1.82
CA GLY A 87 -8.13 -7.08 -3.00
C GLY A 87 -6.62 -7.04 -3.25
N ARG A 88 -6.22 -7.29 -4.49
CA ARG A 88 -4.81 -7.35 -4.88
C ARG A 88 -4.58 -6.53 -6.13
N LEU A 89 -3.47 -5.79 -6.18
CA LEU A 89 -3.05 -5.04 -7.36
C LEU A 89 -2.44 -5.96 -8.41
N SER A 90 -2.57 -5.56 -9.68
CA SER A 90 -1.94 -6.27 -10.78
C SER A 90 -0.42 -6.14 -10.74
N ASP A 91 0.27 -7.02 -11.47
CA ASP A 91 1.73 -6.95 -11.59
C ASP A 91 2.16 -5.63 -12.22
N ASP A 92 1.39 -5.10 -13.18
CA ASP A 92 1.68 -3.80 -13.79
C ASP A 92 1.62 -2.68 -12.77
N ARG A 93 0.59 -2.66 -11.91
CA ARG A 93 0.49 -1.68 -10.84
C ARG A 93 1.65 -1.81 -9.86
N MET A 94 2.03 -3.03 -9.52
CA MET A 94 3.16 -3.25 -8.61
C MET A 94 4.48 -2.77 -9.20
N ARG A 95 4.68 -2.90 -10.51
CA ARG A 95 5.85 -2.33 -11.19
C ARG A 95 5.86 -0.81 -11.09
N GLN A 96 4.71 -0.17 -11.27
CA GLN A 96 4.58 1.28 -11.11
C GLN A 96 4.89 1.70 -9.68
N ILE A 97 4.41 0.93 -8.71
CA ILE A 97 4.64 1.20 -7.29
C ILE A 97 6.14 1.07 -6.96
N CYS A 98 6.81 0.03 -7.46
CA CYS A 98 8.24 -0.13 -7.24
C CYS A 98 9.04 1.04 -7.82
N ALA A 99 8.69 1.51 -9.01
CA ALA A 99 9.34 2.67 -9.62
C ALA A 99 9.11 3.94 -8.80
N ALA A 100 7.88 4.15 -8.33
CA ALA A 100 7.55 5.30 -7.50
C ALA A 100 8.26 5.25 -6.14
N LEU A 101 8.37 4.07 -5.54
CA LEU A 101 9.10 3.89 -4.29
C LEU A 101 10.58 4.19 -4.47
N ALA A 102 11.18 3.70 -5.56
CA ALA A 102 12.57 4.00 -5.87
C ALA A 102 12.79 5.51 -6.01
N ALA A 103 11.87 6.22 -6.64
CA ALA A 103 11.91 7.68 -6.74
C ALA A 103 11.81 8.33 -5.37
N ALA A 104 10.92 7.84 -4.52
CA ALA A 104 10.68 8.41 -3.19
C ALA A 104 11.90 8.32 -2.28
N VAL A 105 12.70 7.26 -2.41
CA VAL A 105 13.91 7.05 -1.58
C VAL A 105 15.20 7.29 -2.36
N ASP A 106 15.08 7.83 -3.57
CA ASP A 106 16.21 8.16 -4.44
C ASP A 106 17.13 6.97 -4.72
N CYS A 107 16.53 5.79 -4.92
CA CYS A 107 17.26 4.61 -5.33
C CYS A 107 17.18 4.49 -6.86
N SER A 108 18.27 4.77 -7.52
CA SER A 108 18.36 4.53 -8.96
C SER A 108 18.85 3.10 -9.19
N ALA A 109 18.16 2.44 -10.08
CA ALA A 109 18.55 1.08 -10.47
C ALA A 109 19.80 1.12 -11.35
#